data_39d9f91cf18cf8145377acd240cf531a
#
_entry.id   39d9f91cf18cf8145377acd240cf531a
#
_cell.length_a   1.000
_cell.length_b   1.000
_cell.length_c   1.000
_cell.angle_alpha   90.00
_cell.angle_beta   90.00
_cell.angle_gamma   90.00
#
_symmetry.space_group_name_H-M   'P 1'
#
loop_
_entity.id
_entity.type
_entity.pdbx_description
1 polymer ?
#
loop_
_entity_poly.entity_id
_entity_poly.type
_entity_poly.pdbx_seq_one_letter_code
_entity_poly.pdbx_strand_id
1 'polypeptide(L)'
;GDVYKRQQTTVVPVNCEQLRREDVLKILESVLYEFPIERVEFFIPKWTEMLSADHPVKSEIIAQASDILSHMERTKDVYQQQSEPGDCISKIKMDEMDLACGCVKIQMEVAEPYYYENMSELAGVPIHGEYELISMIREMAARKESYEKVAGAFEEVQMKGYGVVNPGLKDIELAEPELIHHGNKFGVKIKAVSP
;
A
#
# COMPACT_ATOMS: atom_id res chain seq x y z
N GLY A 1 2.66 51.42 -4.93
CA GLY A 1 2.27 50.08 -5.45
C GLY A 1 3.37 49.40 -6.26
N ASP A 2 4.02 50.14 -7.19
CA ASP A 2 4.94 49.52 -8.16
C ASP A 2 6.28 49.05 -7.59
N VAL A 3 6.73 49.67 -6.48
CA VAL A 3 8.01 49.29 -5.82
C VAL A 3 7.88 47.90 -5.16
N TYR A 4 6.72 47.63 -4.56
CA TYR A 4 6.47 46.33 -3.88
C TYR A 4 6.19 45.19 -4.88
N LYS A 5 5.62 45.47 -6.04
CA LYS A 5 5.51 44.49 -7.14
C LYS A 5 6.84 43.99 -7.64
N ARG A 6 7.86 44.85 -7.67
CA ARG A 6 9.24 44.47 -8.02
C ARG A 6 9.93 43.60 -6.98
N GLN A 7 9.46 43.63 -5.73
CA GLN A 7 9.99 42.82 -4.63
C GLN A 7 9.26 41.49 -4.42
N GLN A 8 8.34 41.12 -5.35
CA GLN A 8 7.50 39.91 -5.25
C GLN A 8 6.66 39.86 -3.97
N THR A 9 6.37 41.02 -3.37
CA THR A 9 5.55 41.13 -2.16
C THR A 9 4.08 41.30 -2.55
N THR A 10 3.21 40.51 -1.94
CA THR A 10 1.75 40.60 -2.17
C THR A 10 1.24 41.93 -1.61
N VAL A 11 0.59 42.72 -2.44
CA VAL A 11 0.00 44.04 -2.06
C VAL A 11 -1.50 43.94 -2.18
N VAL A 12 -2.21 44.06 -1.06
CA VAL A 12 -3.67 44.09 -1.00
C VAL A 12 -4.14 45.53 -0.85
N PRO A 13 -4.78 46.12 -1.84
CA PRO A 13 -5.36 47.47 -1.72
C PRO A 13 -6.63 47.39 -0.87
N VAL A 14 -6.66 48.12 0.25
CA VAL A 14 -7.83 48.18 1.13
C VAL A 14 -8.21 49.65 1.41
N ASN A 15 -9.51 49.89 1.54
CA ASN A 15 -10.00 51.21 1.98
C ASN A 15 -10.21 51.15 3.48
N CYS A 16 -9.30 51.82 4.23
CA CYS A 16 -9.32 51.81 5.67
C CYS A 16 -10.51 52.56 6.32
N GLU A 17 -11.17 53.45 5.55
CA GLU A 17 -12.36 54.19 6.03
C GLU A 17 -13.65 53.34 5.95
N GLN A 18 -13.68 52.34 5.02
CA GLN A 18 -14.80 51.47 4.79
C GLN A 18 -14.35 50.00 4.70
N LEU A 19 -13.73 49.53 5.76
CA LEU A 19 -13.27 48.13 5.81
C LEU A 19 -14.47 47.21 5.90
N ARG A 20 -14.72 46.47 4.82
CA ARG A 20 -15.80 45.48 4.73
C ARG A 20 -15.27 44.11 5.16
N ARG A 21 -16.20 43.22 5.55
CA ARG A 21 -15.87 41.82 5.88
C ARG A 21 -15.09 41.12 4.76
N GLU A 22 -15.46 41.43 3.51
CA GLU A 22 -14.79 40.88 2.31
C GLU A 22 -13.33 41.34 2.20
N ASP A 23 -13.03 42.58 2.58
CA ASP A 23 -11.67 43.11 2.55
C ASP A 23 -10.80 42.42 3.64
N VAL A 24 -11.37 42.18 4.82
CA VAL A 24 -10.71 41.46 5.90
C VAL A 24 -10.42 40.01 5.48
N LEU A 25 -11.38 39.33 4.81
CA LEU A 25 -11.18 37.98 4.32
C LEU A 25 -10.04 37.93 3.28
N LYS A 26 -10.01 38.88 2.34
CA LYS A 26 -8.92 38.96 1.34
C LYS A 26 -7.56 39.17 1.98
N ILE A 27 -7.49 39.99 3.03
CA ILE A 27 -6.23 40.19 3.78
C ILE A 27 -5.81 38.87 4.43
N LEU A 28 -6.72 38.17 5.10
CA LEU A 28 -6.45 36.89 5.76
C LEU A 28 -6.03 35.84 4.73
N GLU A 29 -6.72 35.69 3.63
CA GLU A 29 -6.36 34.81 2.54
C GLU A 29 -4.95 35.11 2.02
N SER A 30 -4.64 36.39 1.77
CA SER A 30 -3.32 36.81 1.29
C SER A 30 -2.21 36.49 2.28
N VAL A 31 -2.48 36.59 3.59
CA VAL A 31 -1.52 36.21 4.63
C VAL A 31 -1.35 34.69 4.66
N LEU A 32 -2.44 33.94 4.60
CA LEU A 32 -2.42 32.47 4.58
C LEU A 32 -1.64 31.93 3.38
N TYR A 33 -1.77 32.55 2.21
CA TYR A 33 -1.01 32.18 1.00
C TYR A 33 0.50 32.36 1.12
N GLU A 34 0.97 33.23 2.00
CA GLU A 34 2.41 33.47 2.22
C GLU A 34 2.97 32.61 3.38
N PHE A 35 2.17 31.76 4.04
CA PHE A 35 2.68 30.87 5.06
C PHE A 35 3.69 29.88 4.50
N PRO A 36 4.80 29.63 5.21
CA PRO A 36 5.76 28.61 4.82
C PRO A 36 5.17 27.22 4.98
N ILE A 37 5.58 26.31 4.10
CA ILE A 37 5.32 24.88 4.25
C ILE A 37 6.45 24.33 5.12
N GLU A 38 6.08 23.70 6.24
CA GLU A 38 7.04 23.09 7.16
C GLU A 38 7.24 21.60 6.88
N ARG A 39 6.20 20.93 6.31
CA ARG A 39 6.21 19.48 6.12
C ARG A 39 5.38 19.07 4.91
N VAL A 40 5.96 18.21 4.09
CA VAL A 40 5.25 17.55 2.99
C VAL A 40 5.27 16.05 3.23
N GLU A 41 4.11 15.41 3.22
CA GLU A 41 3.94 13.96 3.36
C GLU A 41 3.47 13.37 2.04
N PHE A 42 4.26 12.43 1.50
CA PHE A 42 3.89 11.71 0.28
C PHE A 42 3.26 10.37 0.63
N PHE A 43 2.07 10.12 0.09
CA PHE A 43 1.37 8.85 0.17
C PHE A 43 1.52 8.13 -1.16
N ILE A 44 2.29 7.04 -1.14
CA ILE A 44 2.57 6.20 -2.29
C ILE A 44 2.06 4.77 -2.03
N PRO A 45 1.77 3.96 -3.06
CA PRO A 45 1.34 2.57 -2.86
C PRO A 45 2.39 1.77 -2.09
N LYS A 46 1.96 1.06 -1.03
CA LYS A 46 2.88 0.33 -0.12
C LYS A 46 3.74 -0.73 -0.80
N TRP A 47 3.28 -1.31 -1.89
CA TRP A 47 4.06 -2.30 -2.62
C TRP A 47 5.37 -1.74 -3.18
N THR A 48 5.46 -0.41 -3.42
CA THR A 48 6.70 0.24 -3.87
C THR A 48 7.80 0.23 -2.82
N GLU A 49 7.46 0.02 -1.55
CA GLU A 49 8.44 -0.13 -0.47
C GLU A 49 9.27 -1.42 -0.63
N MET A 50 8.68 -2.45 -1.24
CA MET A 50 9.33 -3.74 -1.50
C MET A 50 10.35 -3.68 -2.64
N LEU A 51 10.30 -2.65 -3.49
CA LEU A 51 11.22 -2.46 -4.60
C LEU A 51 12.63 -2.15 -4.09
N SER A 52 13.64 -2.67 -4.81
CA SER A 52 15.03 -2.32 -4.55
C SER A 52 15.26 -0.81 -4.72
N ALA A 53 16.30 -0.28 -4.09
CA ALA A 53 16.62 1.15 -4.18
C ALA A 53 16.91 1.61 -5.62
N ASP A 54 17.45 0.71 -6.44
CA ASP A 54 17.82 0.98 -7.84
C ASP A 54 16.69 0.69 -8.84
N HIS A 55 15.51 0.31 -8.34
CA HIS A 55 14.38 0.00 -9.22
C HIS A 55 13.89 1.25 -9.96
N PRO A 56 13.66 1.19 -11.29
CA PRO A 56 13.27 2.36 -12.09
C PRO A 56 12.06 3.11 -11.55
N VAL A 57 10.99 2.38 -11.20
CA VAL A 57 9.76 2.96 -10.62
C VAL A 57 10.05 3.72 -9.33
N LYS A 58 10.86 3.15 -8.44
CA LYS A 58 11.23 3.81 -7.17
C LYS A 58 12.06 5.05 -7.38
N SER A 59 13.03 5.00 -8.30
CA SER A 59 13.86 6.13 -8.67
C SER A 59 13.04 7.27 -9.26
N GLU A 60 12.05 6.96 -10.10
CA GLU A 60 11.16 7.95 -10.69
C GLU A 60 10.25 8.60 -9.65
N ILE A 61 9.66 7.81 -8.74
CA ILE A 61 8.86 8.35 -7.62
C ILE A 61 9.68 9.33 -6.77
N ILE A 62 10.93 8.98 -6.45
CA ILE A 62 11.83 9.84 -5.67
C ILE A 62 12.17 11.11 -6.45
N ALA A 63 12.47 11.00 -7.74
CA ALA A 63 12.76 12.15 -8.59
C ALA A 63 11.56 13.10 -8.66
N GLN A 64 10.34 12.57 -8.87
CA GLN A 64 9.12 13.35 -8.91
C GLN A 64 8.83 14.03 -7.57
N ALA A 65 8.99 13.31 -6.46
CA ALA A 65 8.82 13.88 -5.12
C ALA A 65 9.82 15.00 -4.85
N SER A 66 11.08 14.84 -5.28
CA SER A 66 12.13 15.86 -5.16
C SER A 66 11.85 17.08 -6.01
N ASP A 67 11.33 16.89 -7.22
CA ASP A 67 10.93 17.98 -8.10
C ASP A 67 9.79 18.79 -7.47
N ILE A 68 8.76 18.14 -6.98
CA ILE A 68 7.65 18.77 -6.27
C ILE A 68 8.16 19.59 -5.08
N LEU A 69 9.01 18.99 -4.24
CA LEU A 69 9.57 19.66 -3.06
C LEU A 69 10.38 20.90 -3.43
N SER A 70 11.10 20.88 -4.54
CA SER A 70 11.94 22.01 -4.99
C SER A 70 11.13 23.26 -5.34
N HIS A 71 9.84 23.10 -5.61
CA HIS A 71 8.91 24.17 -6.00
C HIS A 71 7.92 24.55 -4.89
N MET A 72 7.99 23.90 -3.71
CA MET A 72 7.06 24.12 -2.60
C MET A 72 7.73 24.82 -1.42
N GLU A 73 7.73 26.15 -1.41
CA GLU A 73 8.18 26.93 -0.27
C GLU A 73 7.02 27.48 0.57
N ARG A 74 5.93 27.87 -0.07
CA ARG A 74 4.80 28.56 0.54
C ARG A 74 3.48 27.93 0.13
N THR A 75 2.47 28.21 0.94
CA THR A 75 1.09 27.76 0.70
C THR A 75 0.57 28.06 -0.71
N LYS A 76 0.88 29.23 -1.26
CA LYS A 76 0.51 29.59 -2.63
C LYS A 76 1.07 28.68 -3.69
N ASP A 77 2.29 28.18 -3.48
CA ASP A 77 2.98 27.33 -4.45
C ASP A 77 2.23 25.98 -4.60
N VAL A 78 1.60 25.52 -3.52
CA VAL A 78 0.76 24.33 -3.51
C VAL A 78 -0.41 24.43 -4.48
N TYR A 79 -1.09 25.57 -4.50
CA TYR A 79 -2.26 25.79 -5.38
C TYR A 79 -1.88 26.07 -6.83
N GLN A 80 -0.64 26.48 -7.09
CA GLN A 80 -0.14 26.80 -8.42
C GLN A 80 0.60 25.62 -9.07
N GLN A 81 0.88 24.59 -8.29
CA GLN A 81 1.66 23.45 -8.78
C GLN A 81 0.82 22.57 -9.70
N GLN A 82 1.23 22.52 -10.94
CA GLN A 82 0.78 21.59 -11.96
C GLN A 82 2.01 20.74 -12.36
N SER A 83 2.41 19.81 -11.49
CA SER A 83 3.43 18.83 -11.89
C SER A 83 2.79 17.84 -12.84
N GLU A 84 3.33 17.73 -14.03
CA GLU A 84 2.98 16.66 -14.94
C GLU A 84 3.49 15.33 -14.35
N PRO A 85 2.62 14.30 -14.26
CA PRO A 85 3.04 13.00 -13.75
C PRO A 85 4.10 12.39 -14.68
N GLY A 86 5.10 11.74 -14.09
CA GLY A 86 6.11 10.97 -14.83
C GLY A 86 5.51 9.72 -15.48
N ASP A 87 6.34 8.95 -16.17
CA ASP A 87 5.88 7.80 -16.97
C ASP A 87 5.19 6.71 -16.13
N CYS A 88 5.70 6.45 -14.92
CA CYS A 88 5.11 5.43 -14.03
C CYS A 88 4.02 5.98 -13.12
N ILE A 89 3.87 7.30 -13.00
CA ILE A 89 2.90 7.94 -12.11
C ILE A 89 1.67 8.30 -12.90
N SER A 90 0.56 7.66 -12.59
CA SER A 90 -0.73 7.92 -13.26
C SER A 90 -1.40 9.18 -12.77
N LYS A 91 -1.19 9.55 -11.50
CA LYS A 91 -1.86 10.69 -10.90
C LYS A 91 -1.11 11.21 -9.68
N ILE A 92 -1.07 12.54 -9.59
CA ILE A 92 -0.63 13.27 -8.41
C ILE A 92 -1.82 14.08 -7.90
N LYS A 93 -2.20 13.88 -6.66
CA LYS A 93 -3.33 14.57 -6.04
C LYS A 93 -2.89 15.19 -4.72
N MET A 94 -3.18 16.45 -4.57
CA MET A 94 -3.10 17.09 -3.28
C MET A 94 -4.35 16.74 -2.49
N ASP A 95 -4.17 16.09 -1.34
CA ASP A 95 -5.30 15.54 -0.57
C ASP A 95 -5.74 16.53 0.50
N GLU A 96 -4.83 17.01 1.31
CA GLU A 96 -5.14 17.87 2.44
C GLU A 96 -3.99 18.83 2.74
N MET A 97 -4.34 20.05 3.11
CA MET A 97 -3.40 21.03 3.63
C MET A 97 -3.86 21.49 5.02
N ASP A 98 -3.04 21.27 6.00
CA ASP A 98 -3.24 21.80 7.35
C ASP A 98 -2.43 23.08 7.52
N LEU A 99 -3.13 24.20 7.46
CA LEU A 99 -2.55 25.53 7.63
C LEU A 99 -2.06 25.81 9.06
N ALA A 100 -2.57 25.07 10.06
CA ALA A 100 -2.16 25.26 11.43
C ALA A 100 -0.73 24.76 11.71
N CYS A 101 -0.32 23.70 11.01
CA CYS A 101 1.02 23.13 11.11
C CYS A 101 1.89 23.28 9.86
N GLY A 102 1.39 23.96 8.80
CA GLY A 102 2.11 24.07 7.54
C GLY A 102 2.34 22.72 6.85
N CYS A 103 1.44 21.76 7.04
CA CYS A 103 1.58 20.39 6.57
C CYS A 103 0.76 20.14 5.29
N VAL A 104 1.40 19.57 4.28
CA VAL A 104 0.76 19.24 2.99
C VAL A 104 0.83 17.74 2.77
N LYS A 105 -0.30 17.13 2.41
CA LYS A 105 -0.40 15.71 2.05
C LYS A 105 -0.59 15.56 0.55
N ILE A 106 0.30 14.80 -0.08
CA ILE A 106 0.28 14.55 -1.52
C ILE A 106 0.15 13.06 -1.75
N GLN A 107 -0.87 12.66 -2.49
CA GLN A 107 -1.07 11.29 -2.92
C GLN A 107 -0.50 11.10 -4.33
N MET A 108 0.37 10.10 -4.50
CA MET A 108 0.90 9.70 -5.79
C MET A 108 0.39 8.29 -6.12
N GLU A 109 -0.27 8.15 -7.26
CA GLU A 109 -0.77 6.89 -7.76
C GLU A 109 0.17 6.38 -8.86
N VAL A 110 0.65 5.15 -8.72
CA VAL A 110 1.46 4.49 -9.75
C VAL A 110 0.53 3.78 -10.72
N ALA A 111 0.86 3.82 -12.01
CA ALA A 111 0.04 3.19 -13.04
C ALA A 111 0.00 1.67 -12.86
N GLU A 112 -1.19 1.11 -13.00
CA GLU A 112 -1.50 -0.31 -12.74
C GLU A 112 -0.58 -1.31 -13.46
N PRO A 113 -0.17 -1.11 -14.72
CA PRO A 113 0.75 -2.02 -15.39
C PRO A 113 2.04 -2.28 -14.62
N TYR A 114 2.64 -1.27 -14.02
CA TYR A 114 3.88 -1.42 -13.23
C TYR A 114 3.71 -2.30 -11.99
N TYR A 115 2.51 -2.31 -11.41
CA TYR A 115 2.19 -3.22 -10.31
C TYR A 115 2.25 -4.69 -10.76
N TYR A 116 1.60 -5.03 -11.89
CA TYR A 116 1.59 -6.39 -12.40
C TYR A 116 2.94 -6.83 -12.99
N GLU A 117 3.69 -5.91 -13.61
CA GLU A 117 5.07 -6.17 -14.04
C GLU A 117 5.94 -6.58 -12.86
N ASN A 118 5.90 -5.81 -11.75
CA ASN A 118 6.64 -6.15 -10.55
C ASN A 118 6.19 -7.47 -9.92
N MET A 119 4.88 -7.74 -9.89
CA MET A 119 4.37 -9.05 -9.43
C MET A 119 4.85 -10.19 -10.31
N SER A 120 4.92 -9.99 -11.63
CA SER A 120 5.43 -10.97 -12.58
C SER A 120 6.91 -11.27 -12.35
N GLU A 121 7.72 -10.25 -12.11
CA GLU A 121 9.15 -10.41 -11.81
C GLU A 121 9.35 -11.20 -10.51
N LEU A 122 8.63 -10.86 -9.46
CA LEU A 122 8.71 -11.55 -8.16
C LEU A 122 8.24 -13.01 -8.23
N ALA A 123 7.19 -13.26 -9.01
CA ALA A 123 6.60 -14.60 -9.15
C ALA A 123 7.36 -15.47 -10.15
N GLY A 124 8.15 -14.88 -11.06
CA GLY A 124 8.83 -15.58 -12.17
C GLY A 124 7.86 -16.09 -13.24
N VAL A 125 6.62 -15.62 -13.23
CA VAL A 125 5.58 -15.96 -14.21
C VAL A 125 4.78 -14.70 -14.59
N PRO A 126 4.32 -14.58 -15.86
CA PRO A 126 3.59 -13.40 -16.28
C PRO A 126 2.23 -13.29 -15.57
N ILE A 127 1.94 -12.10 -15.05
CA ILE A 127 0.69 -11.73 -14.39
C ILE A 127 0.23 -10.43 -15.03
N HIS A 128 -0.94 -10.45 -15.67
CA HIS A 128 -1.46 -9.29 -16.39
C HIS A 128 -2.69 -8.66 -15.75
N GLY A 129 -3.18 -9.26 -14.64
CA GLY A 129 -4.36 -8.74 -13.96
C GLY A 129 -4.71 -9.49 -12.67
N GLU A 130 -5.75 -8.99 -11.98
CA GLU A 130 -6.19 -9.54 -10.68
C GLU A 130 -6.58 -11.01 -10.75
N TYR A 131 -7.24 -11.43 -11.84
CA TYR A 131 -7.68 -12.82 -12.00
C TYR A 131 -6.50 -13.80 -11.98
N GLU A 132 -5.44 -13.49 -12.72
CA GLU A 132 -4.23 -14.32 -12.79
C GLU A 132 -3.50 -14.33 -11.45
N LEU A 133 -3.40 -13.16 -10.78
CA LEU A 133 -2.80 -13.04 -9.46
C LEU A 133 -3.57 -13.90 -8.43
N ILE A 134 -4.89 -13.80 -8.38
CA ILE A 134 -5.73 -14.57 -7.46
C ILE A 134 -5.63 -16.08 -7.76
N SER A 135 -5.61 -16.46 -9.04
CA SER A 135 -5.49 -17.85 -9.46
C SER A 135 -4.15 -18.45 -9.02
N MET A 136 -3.07 -17.69 -9.17
CA MET A 136 -1.74 -18.09 -8.74
C MET A 136 -1.65 -18.22 -7.22
N ILE A 137 -2.22 -17.28 -6.46
CA ILE A 137 -2.27 -17.35 -4.99
C ILE A 137 -3.01 -18.61 -4.54
N ARG A 138 -4.13 -18.95 -5.18
CA ARG A 138 -4.89 -20.19 -4.87
C ARG A 138 -4.06 -21.43 -5.16
N GLU A 139 -3.37 -21.47 -6.29
CA GLU A 139 -2.54 -22.60 -6.65
C GLU A 139 -1.36 -22.77 -5.70
N MET A 140 -0.70 -21.67 -5.34
CA MET A 140 0.37 -21.68 -4.34
C MET A 140 -0.12 -22.14 -2.96
N ALA A 141 -1.31 -21.68 -2.52
CA ALA A 141 -1.91 -22.11 -1.27
C ALA A 141 -2.21 -23.61 -1.26
N ALA A 142 -2.77 -24.16 -2.34
CA ALA A 142 -3.04 -25.59 -2.48
C ALA A 142 -1.74 -26.42 -2.49
N ARG A 143 -0.72 -25.98 -3.22
CA ARG A 143 0.59 -26.61 -3.23
C ARG A 143 1.26 -26.58 -1.88
N LYS A 144 1.16 -25.45 -1.15
CA LYS A 144 1.69 -25.32 0.21
C LYS A 144 1.00 -26.30 1.17
N GLU A 145 -0.33 -26.42 1.14
CA GLU A 145 -1.07 -27.38 1.98
C GLU A 145 -0.63 -28.83 1.68
N SER A 146 -0.45 -29.16 0.41
CA SER A 146 0.03 -30.49 0.00
C SER A 146 1.47 -30.74 0.44
N TYR A 147 2.33 -29.75 0.34
CA TYR A 147 3.73 -29.84 0.78
C TYR A 147 3.85 -29.97 2.30
N GLU A 148 3.08 -29.23 3.06
CA GLU A 148 3.09 -29.28 4.53
C GLU A 148 2.72 -30.69 5.06
N LYS A 149 1.84 -31.43 4.35
CA LYS A 149 1.50 -32.82 4.70
C LYS A 149 2.70 -33.76 4.61
N VAL A 150 3.61 -33.51 3.68
CA VAL A 150 4.74 -34.42 3.39
C VAL A 150 6.09 -33.87 3.90
N ALA A 151 6.15 -32.60 4.30
CA ALA A 151 7.40 -31.94 4.69
C ALA A 151 8.12 -32.67 5.84
N GLY A 152 7.39 -33.05 6.88
CA GLY A 152 7.94 -33.82 8.00
C GLY A 152 8.49 -35.18 7.60
N ALA A 153 7.79 -35.90 6.71
CA ALA A 153 8.26 -37.17 6.18
C ALA A 153 9.50 -37.00 5.30
N PHE A 154 9.60 -35.88 4.58
CA PHE A 154 10.78 -35.57 3.73
C PHE A 154 12.04 -35.33 4.59
N GLU A 155 11.91 -34.62 5.71
CA GLU A 155 13.00 -34.44 6.69
C GLU A 155 13.40 -35.79 7.32
N GLU A 156 12.43 -36.65 7.64
CA GLU A 156 12.71 -37.98 8.16
C GLU A 156 13.46 -38.86 7.16
N VAL A 157 13.11 -38.79 5.86
CA VAL A 157 13.83 -39.54 4.82
C VAL A 157 15.28 -39.14 4.75
N GLN A 158 15.61 -37.84 4.89
CA GLN A 158 17.01 -37.40 4.90
C GLN A 158 17.80 -37.93 6.07
N MET A 159 17.16 -38.06 7.23
CA MET A 159 17.86 -38.53 8.47
C MET A 159 17.84 -40.03 8.64
N LYS A 160 16.76 -40.70 8.28
CA LYS A 160 16.52 -42.13 8.61
C LYS A 160 16.46 -43.05 7.37
N GLY A 161 16.42 -42.46 6.15
CA GLY A 161 16.23 -43.20 4.90
C GLY A 161 14.77 -43.53 4.57
N TYR A 162 13.82 -43.28 5.46
CA TYR A 162 12.39 -43.43 5.24
C TYR A 162 11.61 -42.37 6.04
N GLY A 163 10.43 -41.99 5.56
CA GLY A 163 9.54 -41.06 6.23
C GLY A 163 8.10 -41.58 6.22
N VAL A 164 7.32 -41.23 7.24
CA VAL A 164 5.92 -41.62 7.38
C VAL A 164 5.03 -40.39 7.24
N VAL A 165 4.09 -40.45 6.27
CA VAL A 165 3.06 -39.41 6.13
C VAL A 165 1.84 -39.88 6.90
N ASN A 166 1.51 -39.14 7.96
CA ASN A 166 0.29 -39.42 8.72
C ASN A 166 -0.93 -38.78 8.03
N PRO A 167 -2.06 -39.48 7.94
CA PRO A 167 -3.29 -38.91 7.41
C PRO A 167 -3.75 -37.72 8.25
N GLY A 168 -4.13 -36.64 7.59
CA GLY A 168 -4.75 -35.48 8.26
C GLY A 168 -6.18 -35.78 8.70
N LEU A 169 -6.75 -34.97 9.58
CA LEU A 169 -8.13 -35.14 10.06
C LEU A 169 -9.16 -35.12 8.90
N LYS A 170 -8.85 -34.47 7.78
CA LYS A 170 -9.70 -34.42 6.58
C LYS A 170 -9.62 -35.71 5.74
N ASP A 171 -8.57 -36.49 5.91
CA ASP A 171 -8.31 -37.72 5.16
C ASP A 171 -8.80 -38.97 5.93
N ILE A 172 -9.49 -38.78 7.07
CA ILE A 172 -9.99 -39.85 7.94
C ILE A 172 -11.52 -39.85 7.88
N GLU A 173 -12.09 -40.94 7.41
CA GLU A 173 -13.52 -41.17 7.53
C GLU A 173 -13.82 -41.83 8.89
N LEU A 174 -14.67 -41.17 9.69
CA LEU A 174 -15.12 -41.73 10.97
C LEU A 174 -16.39 -42.58 10.73
N ALA A 175 -16.31 -43.86 11.05
CA ALA A 175 -17.48 -44.70 11.07
C ALA A 175 -18.42 -44.29 12.23
N GLU A 176 -19.70 -44.68 12.13
CA GLU A 176 -20.65 -44.42 13.20
C GLU A 176 -20.14 -44.99 14.54
N PRO A 177 -20.27 -44.24 15.64
CA PRO A 177 -19.84 -44.68 16.94
C PRO A 177 -20.66 -45.88 17.46
N GLU A 178 -19.96 -46.98 17.75
CA GLU A 178 -20.54 -48.18 18.32
C GLU A 178 -20.50 -48.09 19.85
N LEU A 179 -21.62 -48.27 20.52
CA LEU A 179 -21.68 -48.46 21.98
C LEU A 179 -21.20 -49.88 22.32
N ILE A 180 -20.13 -49.98 23.09
CA ILE A 180 -19.62 -51.25 23.60
C ILE A 180 -19.88 -51.34 25.09
N HIS A 181 -20.32 -52.53 25.50
CA HIS A 181 -20.59 -52.87 26.88
C HIS A 181 -19.59 -53.92 27.36
N HIS A 182 -18.91 -53.62 28.43
CA HIS A 182 -18.00 -54.59 29.06
C HIS A 182 -18.20 -54.63 30.57
N GLY A 183 -18.86 -55.69 31.02
CA GLY A 183 -19.30 -55.83 32.43
C GLY A 183 -20.27 -54.68 32.79
N ASN A 184 -19.96 -53.94 33.86
CA ASN A 184 -20.78 -52.81 34.33
C ASN A 184 -20.33 -51.46 33.76
N LYS A 185 -19.51 -51.42 32.70
CA LYS A 185 -18.99 -50.17 32.08
C LYS A 185 -19.45 -50.07 30.64
N PHE A 186 -19.84 -48.85 30.27
CA PHE A 186 -20.17 -48.51 28.91
C PHE A 186 -18.98 -47.71 28.28
N GLY A 187 -18.67 -48.02 27.06
CA GLY A 187 -17.65 -47.29 26.27
C GLY A 187 -18.17 -47.00 24.88
N VAL A 188 -17.56 -46.03 24.21
CA VAL A 188 -17.85 -45.72 22.82
C VAL A 188 -16.63 -46.13 22.00
N LYS A 189 -16.84 -46.96 20.99
CA LYS A 189 -15.83 -47.37 20.04
C LYS A 189 -16.04 -46.56 18.76
N ILE A 190 -15.00 -45.84 18.38
CA ILE A 190 -14.95 -45.09 17.11
C ILE A 190 -13.92 -45.77 16.23
N LYS A 191 -14.31 -46.14 15.02
CA LYS A 191 -13.40 -46.65 13.97
C LYS A 191 -13.11 -45.53 13.02
N ALA A 192 -11.85 -45.31 12.72
CA ALA A 192 -11.38 -44.40 11.68
C ALA A 192 -10.75 -45.24 10.56
N VAL A 193 -11.13 -44.93 9.34
CA VAL A 193 -10.57 -45.56 8.13
C VAL A 193 -9.93 -44.45 7.32
N SER A 194 -8.67 -44.63 6.91
CA SER A 194 -8.01 -43.82 5.92
C SER A 194 -8.06 -44.56 4.60
N PRO A 195 -8.47 -43.87 3.50
CA PRO A 195 -8.42 -44.46 2.16
C PRO A 195 -7.01 -44.78 1.69
#